data_e64453fc49579341b20e2a6a03e938d4
#
_entry.id   e64453fc49579341b20e2a6a03e938d4
#
_cell.length_a   1.000
_cell.length_b   1.000
_cell.length_c   1.000
_cell.angle_alpha   90.00
_cell.angle_beta   90.00
_cell.angle_gamma   90.00
#
_symmetry.space_group_name_H-M   'P 1'
#
loop_
_entity.id
_entity.type
_entity.pdbx_description
1 polymer ?
#
loop_
_entity_poly.entity_id
_entity_poly.type
_entity_poly.pdbx_seq_one_letter_code
_entity_poly.pdbx_strand_id
1 'polypeptide(L)'
;MTDFVSPAWCEQQYWYSLTKYGRVRKTKAMREGSSVHKVLEEEVRGEAVEVTTVSNEDAFGLRIWNIIQGLRTLRATGMTRELEVWGVVDGQVVNGIIDEINTRCPDEEHEALLLEQDENARGATKGGKKGVPLEANQQTLSSFFKSDRNTSVLEDSSPWIGMLENDKPRTFYLIDVKTRQSDSVPADGSQSRPTHVQLMLYRRLLSSLAANEVPAEQIFQRYKNLDHHKVFSDEFIAAVSQLDFYFPDDLSQGGEDEIQLTSSQDSVSELLAHNTLSSLWGYMVAEFARTIPNPKPPLAKLTSSSISPLLVAEYRSARNGTLIGKKPFAYTEDALETYLKDEMQWWRGERPTKGVDIEDAFKCRICEFAEGCSWRQGKLEEATRKSRLRKEGRRKSEV
;
A
#
# COMPACT_ATOMS: atom_id res chain seq x y z
N MET A 1 6.50 8.24 5.15
CA MET A 1 5.04 8.08 4.85
C MET A 1 4.18 9.14 5.52
N THR A 2 4.25 9.30 6.85
CA THR A 2 3.42 10.25 7.62
C THR A 2 3.43 11.67 7.06
N ASP A 3 4.58 12.15 6.59
CA ASP A 3 4.76 13.50 6.06
C ASP A 3 4.02 13.74 4.73
N PHE A 4 3.64 12.69 4.02
CA PHE A 4 2.80 12.76 2.82
C PHE A 4 1.32 12.48 3.11
N VAL A 5 1.01 11.70 4.12
CA VAL A 5 -0.35 11.26 4.42
C VAL A 5 -1.10 12.25 5.32
N SER A 6 -0.42 12.76 6.36
CA SER A 6 -1.06 13.65 7.33
C SER A 6 -1.50 14.99 6.74
N PRO A 7 -0.74 15.63 5.81
CA PRO A 7 -1.18 16.86 5.15
C PRO A 7 -2.41 16.70 4.27
N ALA A 8 -2.69 15.48 3.77
CA ALA A 8 -3.79 15.19 2.84
C ALA A 8 -5.17 15.62 3.36
N TRP A 9 -5.31 15.80 4.67
CA TRP A 9 -6.52 16.38 5.26
C TRP A 9 -6.45 17.92 5.37
N CYS A 10 -5.34 18.46 5.92
CA CYS A 10 -5.14 19.90 6.11
C CYS A 10 -3.66 20.20 6.35
N GLU A 11 -2.95 20.73 5.35
CA GLU A 11 -1.54 21.10 5.46
C GLU A 11 -1.32 22.14 6.58
N GLN A 12 -2.25 23.08 6.74
CA GLN A 12 -2.14 24.12 7.78
C GLN A 12 -2.16 23.53 9.19
N GLN A 13 -2.99 22.53 9.46
CA GLN A 13 -3.00 21.82 10.73
C GLN A 13 -1.70 21.04 10.94
N TYR A 14 -1.24 20.36 9.90
CA TYR A 14 0.00 19.60 9.94
C TYR A 14 1.20 20.52 10.22
N TRP A 15 1.29 21.64 9.50
CA TRP A 15 2.30 22.67 9.72
C TRP A 15 2.32 23.17 11.15
N TYR A 16 1.17 23.52 11.71
CA TYR A 16 1.07 23.95 13.10
C TYR A 16 1.49 22.87 14.10
N SER A 17 1.14 21.61 13.82
CA SER A 17 1.56 20.48 14.66
C SER A 17 3.08 20.32 14.67
N LEU A 18 3.73 20.41 13.53
CA LEU A 18 5.19 20.36 13.43
C LEU A 18 5.86 21.56 14.12
N THR A 19 5.34 22.76 13.88
CA THR A 19 5.91 24.00 14.47
C THR A 19 5.77 24.01 15.98
N LYS A 20 4.63 23.57 16.52
CA LYS A 20 4.35 23.57 17.95
C LYS A 20 5.00 22.41 18.71
N TYR A 21 5.04 21.21 18.10
CA TYR A 21 5.44 19.98 18.79
C TYR A 21 6.68 19.30 18.20
N GLY A 22 7.20 19.79 17.07
CA GLY A 22 8.32 19.18 16.33
C GLY A 22 7.98 17.84 15.66
N ARG A 23 6.83 17.23 15.98
CA ARG A 23 6.33 15.97 15.42
C ARG A 23 4.84 15.82 15.68
N VAL A 24 4.21 14.93 14.92
CA VAL A 24 2.83 14.52 15.20
C VAL A 24 2.78 13.72 16.50
N ARG A 25 1.94 14.13 17.45
CA ARG A 25 1.78 13.45 18.75
C ARG A 25 0.82 12.27 18.60
N LYS A 26 1.22 11.11 19.15
CA LYS A 26 0.32 9.96 19.22
C LYS A 26 -0.88 10.26 20.11
N THR A 27 -2.07 10.28 19.52
CA THR A 27 -3.34 10.44 20.25
C THR A 27 -3.74 9.14 20.96
N LYS A 28 -4.75 9.20 21.85
CA LYS A 28 -5.33 8.02 22.46
C LYS A 28 -5.89 7.05 21.40
N ALA A 29 -6.62 7.60 20.41
CA ALA A 29 -7.15 6.81 19.30
C ALA A 29 -6.07 6.09 18.49
N MET A 30 -4.91 6.74 18.26
CA MET A 30 -3.77 6.09 17.56
C MET A 30 -3.17 4.96 18.37
N ARG A 31 -3.14 5.06 19.71
CA ARG A 31 -2.66 3.97 20.58
C ARG A 31 -3.63 2.79 20.61
N GLU A 32 -4.93 3.06 20.70
CA GLU A 32 -5.98 2.04 20.62
C GLU A 32 -5.96 1.34 19.25
N GLY A 33 -5.72 2.08 18.17
CA GLY A 33 -5.50 1.50 16.84
C GLY A 33 -4.31 0.54 16.80
N SER A 34 -3.18 0.94 17.36
CA SER A 34 -1.98 0.07 17.40
C SER A 34 -2.21 -1.24 18.14
N SER A 35 -3.10 -1.30 19.15
CA SER A 35 -3.41 -2.56 19.83
C SER A 35 -4.23 -3.52 18.96
N VAL A 36 -5.14 -3.01 18.14
CA VAL A 36 -5.92 -3.84 17.19
C VAL A 36 -4.98 -4.41 16.11
N HIS A 37 -4.07 -3.60 15.56
CA HIS A 37 -3.07 -4.09 14.59
C HIS A 37 -2.21 -5.20 15.18
N LYS A 38 -1.74 -5.03 16.42
CA LYS A 38 -0.94 -6.05 17.10
C LYS A 38 -1.68 -7.40 17.21
N VAL A 39 -2.95 -7.40 17.60
CA VAL A 39 -3.75 -8.63 17.67
C VAL A 39 -3.88 -9.28 16.29
N LEU A 40 -4.15 -8.50 15.26
CA LEU A 40 -4.25 -9.01 13.89
C LEU A 40 -2.92 -9.53 13.34
N GLU A 41 -1.78 -8.96 13.75
CA GLU A 41 -0.46 -9.45 13.38
C GLU A 41 -0.17 -10.80 14.08
N GLU A 42 -0.48 -10.91 15.37
CA GLU A 42 -0.29 -12.13 16.15
C GLU A 42 -1.11 -13.31 15.61
N GLU A 43 -2.28 -13.08 15.00
CA GLU A 43 -3.07 -14.11 14.32
C GLU A 43 -2.33 -14.76 13.13
N VAL A 44 -1.40 -14.05 12.50
CA VAL A 44 -0.69 -14.50 11.29
C VAL A 44 0.74 -14.97 11.58
N ARG A 45 1.43 -14.29 12.50
CA ARG A 45 2.86 -14.53 12.80
C ARG A 45 3.12 -15.19 14.14
N GLY A 46 2.08 -15.36 14.97
CA GLY A 46 2.27 -15.75 16.38
C GLY A 46 2.81 -14.59 17.24
N GLU A 47 3.15 -14.90 18.48
CA GLU A 47 3.69 -13.89 19.40
C GLU A 47 5.05 -13.35 18.92
N ALA A 48 5.21 -12.04 18.95
CA ALA A 48 6.46 -11.39 18.58
C ALA A 48 7.57 -11.76 19.56
N VAL A 49 8.63 -12.38 19.06
CA VAL A 49 9.84 -12.67 19.84
C VAL A 49 10.76 -11.45 19.82
N GLU A 50 11.19 -11.02 21.00
CA GLU A 50 12.09 -9.89 21.14
C GLU A 50 13.52 -10.31 20.80
N VAL A 51 14.05 -9.78 19.69
CA VAL A 51 15.42 -10.04 19.23
C VAL A 51 16.35 -8.97 19.77
N THR A 52 17.37 -9.37 20.53
CA THR A 52 18.41 -8.44 21.00
C THR A 52 19.32 -8.04 19.85
N THR A 53 19.43 -6.74 19.60
CA THR A 53 20.34 -6.14 18.62
C THR A 53 21.44 -5.34 19.33
N VAL A 54 22.68 -5.51 18.93
CA VAL A 54 23.85 -4.88 19.55
C VAL A 54 24.31 -3.65 18.79
N SER A 55 24.06 -3.63 17.48
CA SER A 55 24.49 -2.55 16.59
C SER A 55 23.30 -1.96 15.81
N ASN A 56 23.53 -0.78 15.20
CA ASN A 56 22.55 -0.20 14.28
C ASN A 56 22.37 -1.08 13.02
N GLU A 57 23.44 -1.72 12.59
CA GLU A 57 23.43 -2.66 11.47
C GLU A 57 22.56 -3.88 11.77
N ASP A 58 22.67 -4.46 12.98
CA ASP A 58 21.82 -5.58 13.41
C ASP A 58 20.35 -5.16 13.45
N ALA A 59 20.06 -3.99 14.05
CA ALA A 59 18.70 -3.47 14.12
C ALA A 59 18.09 -3.22 12.74
N PHE A 60 18.89 -2.74 11.77
CA PHE A 60 18.42 -2.58 10.41
C PHE A 60 18.34 -3.92 9.67
N GLY A 61 19.28 -4.83 9.92
CA GLY A 61 19.28 -6.20 9.42
C GLY A 61 18.03 -6.96 9.83
N LEU A 62 17.60 -6.81 11.09
CA LEU A 62 16.35 -7.39 11.59
C LEU A 62 15.12 -6.90 10.81
N ARG A 63 15.08 -5.61 10.45
CA ARG A 63 13.98 -5.06 9.64
C ARG A 63 13.93 -5.72 8.26
N ILE A 64 15.08 -5.83 7.59
CA ILE A 64 15.19 -6.52 6.28
C ILE A 64 14.78 -8.00 6.43
N TRP A 65 15.26 -8.65 7.48
CA TRP A 65 14.92 -10.05 7.76
C TRP A 65 13.42 -10.27 7.96
N ASN A 66 12.77 -9.40 8.71
CA ASN A 66 11.32 -9.45 8.90
C ASN A 66 10.54 -9.29 7.59
N ILE A 67 11.05 -8.51 6.64
CA ILE A 67 10.45 -8.41 5.30
C ILE A 67 10.60 -9.74 4.55
N ILE A 68 11.79 -10.34 4.57
CA ILE A 68 12.05 -11.64 3.93
C ILE A 68 11.08 -12.69 4.47
N GLN A 69 10.91 -12.76 5.80
CA GLN A 69 9.96 -13.68 6.43
C GLN A 69 8.50 -13.37 6.08
N GLY A 70 8.12 -12.08 6.03
CA GLY A 70 6.80 -11.67 5.57
C GLY A 70 6.49 -12.09 4.12
N LEU A 71 7.48 -12.01 3.23
CA LEU A 71 7.35 -12.48 1.85
C LEU A 71 7.23 -14.02 1.78
N ARG A 72 7.94 -14.74 2.61
CA ARG A 72 7.83 -16.21 2.72
C ARG A 72 6.44 -16.61 3.22
N THR A 73 5.97 -15.96 4.29
CA THR A 73 4.61 -16.16 4.81
C THR A 73 3.56 -15.90 3.72
N LEU A 74 3.70 -14.81 2.96
CA LEU A 74 2.80 -14.49 1.85
C LEU A 74 2.78 -15.58 0.77
N ARG A 75 3.93 -16.17 0.44
CA ARG A 75 3.99 -17.29 -0.52
C ARG A 75 3.31 -18.56 0.01
N ALA A 76 3.55 -18.87 1.28
CA ALA A 76 3.06 -20.10 1.90
C ALA A 76 1.57 -20.04 2.20
N THR A 77 1.09 -18.94 2.78
CA THR A 77 -0.28 -18.83 3.30
C THR A 77 -1.21 -17.99 2.42
N GLY A 78 -0.66 -17.25 1.46
CA GLY A 78 -1.41 -16.29 0.64
C GLY A 78 -1.68 -14.94 1.34
N MET A 79 -1.20 -14.74 2.58
CA MET A 79 -1.39 -13.49 3.33
C MET A 79 -0.15 -13.15 4.16
N THR A 80 0.12 -11.86 4.32
CA THR A 80 1.09 -11.33 5.29
C THR A 80 0.60 -10.03 5.89
N ARG A 81 1.07 -9.69 7.09
CA ARG A 81 0.75 -8.45 7.80
C ARG A 81 2.00 -7.69 8.20
N GLU A 82 1.83 -6.38 8.42
CA GLU A 82 2.88 -5.45 8.89
C GLU A 82 4.16 -5.55 8.03
N LEU A 83 3.99 -5.63 6.68
CA LEU A 83 5.13 -5.66 5.77
C LEU A 83 5.71 -4.27 5.57
N GLU A 84 6.97 -4.07 6.01
CA GLU A 84 7.66 -2.80 5.79
C GLU A 84 8.09 -2.64 4.32
N VAL A 85 7.92 -1.43 3.79
CA VAL A 85 8.32 -1.07 2.43
C VAL A 85 9.07 0.25 2.43
N TRP A 86 10.06 0.36 1.54
CA TRP A 86 10.83 1.58 1.28
C TRP A 86 10.75 2.00 -0.18
N GLY A 87 10.99 3.25 -0.42
CA GLY A 87 11.16 3.78 -1.77
C GLY A 87 11.63 5.21 -1.75
N VAL A 88 11.69 5.79 -2.94
CA VAL A 88 12.14 7.17 -3.14
C VAL A 88 11.05 7.94 -3.87
N VAL A 89 10.66 9.07 -3.29
CA VAL A 89 9.72 10.02 -3.88
C VAL A 89 10.43 11.35 -4.01
N ASP A 90 10.62 11.82 -5.24
CA ASP A 90 11.28 13.10 -5.54
C ASP A 90 12.64 13.26 -4.81
N GLY A 91 13.46 12.21 -4.81
CA GLY A 91 14.75 12.16 -4.15
C GLY A 91 14.70 11.95 -2.62
N GLN A 92 13.52 11.92 -2.01
CA GLN A 92 13.36 11.70 -0.57
C GLN A 92 13.05 10.22 -0.27
N VAL A 93 13.76 9.66 0.71
CA VAL A 93 13.49 8.29 1.18
C VAL A 93 12.18 8.29 1.96
N VAL A 94 11.28 7.43 1.55
CA VAL A 94 9.97 7.20 2.18
C VAL A 94 9.88 5.75 2.61
N ASN A 95 9.41 5.53 3.83
CA ASN A 95 9.09 4.19 4.32
C ASN A 95 7.68 4.15 4.91
N GLY A 96 7.10 2.98 4.93
CA GLY A 96 5.82 2.70 5.55
C GLY A 96 5.66 1.22 5.85
N ILE A 97 4.61 0.87 6.53
CA ILE A 97 4.27 -0.51 6.89
C ILE A 97 2.88 -0.78 6.32
N ILE A 98 2.76 -1.80 5.47
CA ILE A 98 1.49 -2.23 4.88
C ILE A 98 0.81 -3.17 5.88
N ASP A 99 -0.40 -2.82 6.30
CA ASP A 99 -1.13 -3.56 7.32
C ASP A 99 -1.42 -5.00 6.89
N GLU A 100 -1.85 -5.20 5.63
CA GLU A 100 -2.14 -6.53 5.08
C GLU A 100 -1.90 -6.59 3.57
N ILE A 101 -1.25 -7.67 3.11
CA ILE A 101 -1.20 -8.10 1.71
C ILE A 101 -1.84 -9.48 1.61
N ASN A 102 -2.80 -9.66 0.70
CA ASN A 102 -3.57 -10.89 0.55
C ASN A 102 -3.65 -11.31 -0.92
N THR A 103 -3.70 -12.60 -1.19
CA THR A 103 -3.92 -13.16 -2.53
C THR A 103 -5.40 -13.40 -2.84
N ARG A 104 -6.29 -13.30 -1.85
CA ARG A 104 -7.74 -13.39 -2.03
C ARG A 104 -8.30 -11.99 -2.30
N CYS A 105 -9.15 -11.87 -3.32
CA CYS A 105 -9.80 -10.60 -3.62
C CYS A 105 -10.68 -10.17 -2.44
N PRO A 106 -10.49 -8.95 -1.90
CA PRO A 106 -11.29 -8.44 -0.80
C PRO A 106 -12.68 -7.93 -1.22
N ASP A 107 -12.91 -7.68 -2.54
CA ASP A 107 -14.15 -7.17 -3.11
C ASP A 107 -14.23 -7.53 -4.60
N GLU A 108 -14.85 -8.67 -4.90
CA GLU A 108 -14.95 -9.23 -6.25
C GLU A 108 -15.84 -8.37 -7.18
N GLU A 109 -16.88 -7.73 -6.63
CA GLU A 109 -17.76 -6.87 -7.41
C GLU A 109 -17.02 -5.64 -7.93
N HIS A 110 -16.25 -5.00 -7.04
CA HIS A 110 -15.45 -3.83 -7.40
C HIS A 110 -14.31 -4.18 -8.37
N GLU A 111 -13.67 -5.33 -8.18
CA GLU A 111 -12.63 -5.80 -9.10
C GLU A 111 -13.20 -6.02 -10.50
N ALA A 112 -14.37 -6.65 -10.63
CA ALA A 112 -15.04 -6.86 -11.91
C ALA A 112 -15.34 -5.53 -12.63
N LEU A 113 -15.81 -4.51 -11.89
CA LEU A 113 -16.05 -3.17 -12.44
C LEU A 113 -14.76 -2.49 -12.94
N LEU A 114 -13.65 -2.63 -12.22
CA LEU A 114 -12.37 -2.07 -12.63
C LEU A 114 -11.83 -2.75 -13.90
N LEU A 115 -11.96 -4.07 -14.01
CA LEU A 115 -11.56 -4.82 -15.19
C LEU A 115 -12.38 -4.40 -16.41
N GLU A 116 -13.70 -4.23 -16.27
CA GLU A 116 -14.58 -3.77 -17.35
C GLU A 116 -14.21 -2.34 -17.81
N GLN A 117 -13.91 -1.44 -16.86
CA GLN A 117 -13.48 -0.08 -17.18
C GLN A 117 -12.16 -0.05 -17.97
N ASP A 118 -11.19 -0.89 -17.58
CA ASP A 118 -9.91 -0.99 -18.26
C ASP A 118 -10.06 -1.59 -19.69
N GLU A 119 -10.89 -2.61 -19.86
CA GLU A 119 -11.21 -3.17 -21.18
C GLU A 119 -11.87 -2.13 -22.10
N ASN A 120 -12.82 -1.35 -21.57
CA ASN A 120 -13.50 -0.29 -22.33
C ASN A 120 -12.53 0.85 -22.73
N ALA A 121 -11.62 1.24 -21.82
CA ALA A 121 -10.60 2.25 -22.11
C ALA A 121 -9.62 1.77 -23.21
N ARG A 122 -9.19 0.51 -23.17
CA ARG A 122 -8.35 -0.10 -24.22
C ARG A 122 -9.08 -0.26 -25.55
N GLY A 123 -10.39 -0.52 -25.52
CA GLY A 123 -11.24 -0.59 -26.70
C GLY A 123 -11.40 0.78 -27.40
N ALA A 124 -11.56 1.85 -26.63
CA ALA A 124 -11.73 3.21 -27.12
C ALA A 124 -10.46 3.75 -27.82
N THR A 125 -9.26 3.37 -27.36
CA THR A 125 -7.98 3.80 -27.96
C THR A 125 -7.68 3.10 -29.30
N LYS A 126 -8.32 1.95 -29.60
CA LYS A 126 -8.25 1.28 -30.91
C LYS A 126 -9.24 1.80 -31.94
N GLY A 127 -10.14 2.72 -31.58
CA GLY A 127 -11.22 3.26 -32.40
C GLY A 127 -10.88 4.50 -33.23
N GLY A 128 -9.67 4.60 -33.74
CA GLY A 128 -9.25 5.67 -34.66
C GLY A 128 -9.38 5.33 -36.15
N LYS A 129 -10.53 4.82 -36.61
CA LYS A 129 -11.08 4.88 -37.98
C LYS A 129 -12.50 4.33 -37.92
N LYS A 130 -13.49 5.13 -38.35
CA LYS A 130 -14.86 4.63 -38.61
C LYS A 130 -14.76 3.43 -39.55
N GLY A 131 -14.84 2.23 -38.98
CA GLY A 131 -14.90 1.00 -39.75
C GLY A 131 -16.23 0.92 -40.47
N VAL A 132 -16.18 0.56 -41.75
CA VAL A 132 -17.29 0.13 -42.57
C VAL A 132 -18.10 -0.91 -41.82
N PRO A 133 -19.46 -0.87 -41.84
CA PRO A 133 -20.29 -1.87 -41.19
C PRO A 133 -19.92 -3.28 -41.71
N LEU A 134 -19.54 -4.16 -40.81
CA LEU A 134 -19.26 -5.57 -41.11
C LEU A 134 -20.55 -6.23 -41.56
N GLU A 135 -20.50 -6.91 -42.70
CA GLU A 135 -21.60 -7.77 -43.18
C GLU A 135 -21.90 -8.87 -42.18
N ALA A 136 -23.18 -9.30 -42.12
CA ALA A 136 -23.78 -10.13 -41.07
C ALA A 136 -23.17 -11.54 -40.88
N ASN A 137 -22.04 -11.87 -41.53
CA ASN A 137 -21.39 -13.18 -41.47
C ASN A 137 -19.88 -13.15 -41.09
N GLN A 138 -19.34 -12.04 -40.62
CA GLN A 138 -17.95 -12.00 -40.14
C GLN A 138 -17.89 -12.07 -38.63
N GLN A 139 -17.52 -13.24 -38.11
CA GLN A 139 -17.21 -13.42 -36.67
C GLN A 139 -15.83 -12.87 -36.37
N THR A 140 -15.73 -12.07 -35.30
CA THR A 140 -14.45 -11.56 -34.81
C THR A 140 -13.68 -12.67 -34.09
N LEU A 141 -12.34 -12.65 -34.17
CA LEU A 141 -11.47 -13.64 -33.49
C LEU A 141 -11.77 -13.80 -31.99
N SER A 142 -12.27 -12.77 -31.32
CA SER A 142 -12.69 -12.82 -29.91
C SER A 142 -13.96 -13.64 -29.67
N SER A 143 -14.81 -13.85 -30.69
CA SER A 143 -15.98 -14.76 -30.56
C SER A 143 -15.59 -16.22 -30.63
N PHE A 144 -14.45 -16.54 -31.27
CA PHE A 144 -13.91 -17.90 -31.33
C PHE A 144 -13.38 -18.42 -29.98
N PHE A 145 -12.91 -17.55 -29.12
CA PHE A 145 -12.40 -17.91 -27.79
C PHE A 145 -13.47 -17.91 -26.70
N LYS A 146 -14.71 -17.47 -26.99
CA LYS A 146 -15.84 -17.49 -26.04
C LYS A 146 -16.78 -18.66 -26.15
N SER A 147 -16.58 -19.53 -27.15
CA SER A 147 -17.37 -20.74 -27.34
C SER A 147 -16.51 -21.93 -26.97
N ASP A 148 -16.73 -22.49 -25.81
CA ASP A 148 -16.80 -23.89 -25.45
C ASP A 148 -16.50 -24.13 -23.97
N ARG A 149 -17.50 -23.84 -23.18
CA ARG A 149 -17.62 -24.49 -21.86
C ARG A 149 -18.65 -25.62 -21.93
N ASN A 150 -18.62 -26.44 -22.95
CA ASN A 150 -19.30 -27.75 -22.95
C ASN A 150 -18.92 -28.52 -24.22
N THR A 151 -17.87 -29.31 -24.15
CA THR A 151 -17.78 -30.58 -24.88
C THR A 151 -16.80 -31.48 -24.15
N SER A 152 -17.35 -32.57 -23.67
CA SER A 152 -16.67 -33.74 -23.19
C SER A 152 -15.90 -34.45 -24.33
N VAL A 153 -14.77 -35.07 -23.95
CA VAL A 153 -14.07 -36.16 -24.58
C VAL A 153 -13.21 -35.82 -25.81
N LEU A 154 -11.92 -35.72 -25.54
CA LEU A 154 -10.90 -36.52 -26.21
C LEU A 154 -9.69 -36.62 -25.26
N GLU A 155 -9.51 -37.82 -24.71
CA GLU A 155 -8.27 -38.26 -24.07
C GLU A 155 -7.17 -38.21 -25.13
N ASP A 156 -6.23 -37.28 -24.94
CA ASP A 156 -4.90 -37.44 -25.49
C ASP A 156 -3.89 -37.05 -24.40
N SER A 157 -3.27 -38.09 -23.89
CA SER A 157 -2.35 -38.07 -22.74
C SER A 157 -1.00 -37.48 -23.15
N SER A 158 -0.89 -36.17 -23.04
CA SER A 158 0.40 -35.46 -22.96
C SER A 158 0.68 -35.07 -21.52
N PRO A 159 1.76 -35.58 -20.87
CA PRO A 159 2.08 -35.32 -19.46
C PRO A 159 2.42 -33.87 -19.17
N TRP A 160 2.50 -33.00 -20.17
CA TRP A 160 2.90 -31.59 -20.05
C TRP A 160 1.72 -30.63 -19.89
N ILE A 161 0.49 -31.02 -20.14
CA ILE A 161 -0.69 -30.12 -20.04
C ILE A 161 -1.15 -29.95 -18.60
N GLY A 162 -0.95 -30.95 -17.72
CA GLY A 162 -1.32 -30.85 -16.30
C GLY A 162 -0.46 -29.91 -15.49
N MET A 163 0.71 -29.47 -16.02
CA MET A 163 1.61 -28.54 -15.33
C MET A 163 1.25 -27.06 -15.57
N LEU A 164 0.39 -26.74 -16.53
CA LEU A 164 0.03 -25.37 -16.91
C LEU A 164 -1.28 -24.88 -16.29
N GLU A 165 -2.08 -25.75 -15.68
CA GLU A 165 -3.37 -25.37 -15.09
C GLU A 165 -3.25 -24.76 -13.69
N ASN A 166 -2.10 -24.90 -13.00
CA ASN A 166 -1.88 -24.35 -11.67
C ASN A 166 -1.14 -23.00 -11.64
N ASP A 167 -0.81 -22.44 -12.81
CA ASP A 167 0.05 -21.24 -12.90
C ASP A 167 -0.71 -19.99 -13.35
N LYS A 168 -1.91 -19.76 -12.80
CA LYS A 168 -2.50 -18.42 -12.88
C LYS A 168 -1.63 -17.49 -12.06
N PRO A 169 -1.10 -16.40 -12.65
CA PRO A 169 -0.29 -15.44 -11.89
C PRO A 169 -1.11 -14.96 -10.69
N ARG A 170 -0.55 -15.14 -9.49
CA ARG A 170 -1.19 -14.69 -8.24
C ARG A 170 -1.36 -13.19 -8.28
N THR A 171 -2.53 -12.70 -7.93
CA THR A 171 -2.81 -11.28 -7.76
C THR A 171 -2.71 -10.94 -6.28
N PHE A 172 -2.04 -9.83 -5.96
CA PHE A 172 -1.83 -9.34 -4.61
C PHE A 172 -2.66 -8.08 -4.36
N TYR A 173 -3.46 -8.10 -3.29
CA TYR A 173 -4.34 -7.01 -2.88
C TYR A 173 -3.79 -6.35 -1.62
N LEU A 174 -3.80 -5.01 -1.58
CA LEU A 174 -3.38 -4.23 -0.43
C LEU A 174 -4.60 -3.79 0.36
N ILE A 175 -4.55 -4.05 1.66
CA ILE A 175 -5.60 -3.70 2.60
C ILE A 175 -4.98 -2.88 3.73
N ASP A 176 -5.59 -1.74 4.04
CA ASP A 176 -5.20 -0.86 5.13
C ASP A 176 -6.30 -0.88 6.20
N VAL A 177 -5.94 -1.20 7.43
CA VAL A 177 -6.88 -1.37 8.54
C VAL A 177 -6.98 -0.08 9.33
N LYS A 178 -8.17 0.47 9.45
CA LYS A 178 -8.44 1.70 10.20
C LYS A 178 -9.42 1.45 11.35
N THR A 179 -9.00 1.76 12.56
CA THR A 179 -9.87 1.67 13.74
C THR A 179 -10.72 2.92 13.90
N ARG A 180 -11.97 2.73 14.32
CA ARG A 180 -12.91 3.82 14.56
C ARG A 180 -13.68 3.64 15.88
N GLN A 181 -13.98 4.78 16.52
CA GLN A 181 -14.88 4.83 17.69
C GLN A 181 -16.35 4.77 17.28
N SER A 182 -16.68 5.21 16.05
CA SER A 182 -18.04 5.16 15.50
C SER A 182 -18.23 3.88 14.69
N ASP A 183 -19.42 3.30 14.75
CA ASP A 183 -19.80 2.08 14.05
C ASP A 183 -20.24 2.36 12.59
N SER A 184 -19.64 3.37 11.94
CA SER A 184 -19.93 3.76 10.55
C SER A 184 -18.67 3.96 9.75
N VAL A 185 -18.69 3.56 8.48
CA VAL A 185 -17.63 3.82 7.51
C VAL A 185 -17.59 5.33 7.21
N PRO A 186 -16.41 5.97 7.04
CA PRO A 186 -16.32 7.38 6.70
C PRO A 186 -16.98 7.68 5.35
N ALA A 187 -17.60 8.86 5.23
CA ALA A 187 -18.09 9.35 3.94
C ALA A 187 -16.93 9.53 2.93
N ASP A 188 -17.27 9.51 1.64
CA ASP A 188 -16.31 9.83 0.59
C ASP A 188 -15.84 11.29 0.68
N GLY A 189 -14.67 11.55 0.08
CA GLY A 189 -14.07 12.88 0.06
C GLY A 189 -12.91 13.03 1.03
N SER A 190 -12.82 14.18 1.69
CA SER A 190 -11.66 14.54 2.52
C SER A 190 -11.41 13.60 3.70
N GLN A 191 -12.44 12.91 4.20
CA GLN A 191 -12.28 11.97 5.32
C GLN A 191 -11.51 10.71 4.92
N SER A 192 -11.65 10.25 3.68
CA SER A 192 -10.97 9.09 3.15
C SER A 192 -9.65 9.44 2.43
N ARG A 193 -9.44 10.71 2.05
CA ARG A 193 -8.26 11.17 1.29
C ARG A 193 -6.91 10.72 1.90
N PRO A 194 -6.65 10.88 3.21
CA PRO A 194 -5.38 10.39 3.79
C PRO A 194 -5.17 8.89 3.61
N THR A 195 -6.22 8.08 3.80
CA THR A 195 -6.18 6.63 3.61
C THR A 195 -5.95 6.25 2.14
N HIS A 196 -6.60 6.96 1.21
CA HIS A 196 -6.38 6.76 -0.23
C HIS A 196 -4.94 7.07 -0.63
N VAL A 197 -4.40 8.21 -0.20
CA VAL A 197 -2.99 8.57 -0.45
C VAL A 197 -2.05 7.52 0.13
N GLN A 198 -2.31 7.06 1.35
CA GLN A 198 -1.50 6.05 2.02
C GLN A 198 -1.45 4.74 1.23
N LEU A 199 -2.60 4.19 0.85
CA LEU A 199 -2.69 2.93 0.09
C LEU A 199 -2.08 3.06 -1.32
N MET A 200 -2.30 4.18 -2.01
CA MET A 200 -1.67 4.45 -3.31
C MET A 200 -0.15 4.52 -3.19
N LEU A 201 0.38 5.17 -2.14
CA LEU A 201 1.82 5.18 -1.85
C LEU A 201 2.35 3.78 -1.54
N TYR A 202 1.66 3.01 -0.72
CA TYR A 202 2.05 1.62 -0.42
C TYR A 202 2.17 0.79 -1.68
N ARG A 203 1.17 0.85 -2.57
CA ARG A 203 1.21 0.14 -3.84
C ARG A 203 2.42 0.55 -4.68
N ARG A 204 2.70 1.85 -4.79
CA ARG A 204 3.85 2.37 -5.52
C ARG A 204 5.17 1.88 -4.93
N LEU A 205 5.36 2.01 -3.60
CA LEU A 205 6.58 1.57 -2.92
C LEU A 205 6.81 0.06 -3.07
N LEU A 206 5.76 -0.75 -2.90
CA LEU A 206 5.80 -2.19 -3.08
C LEU A 206 6.16 -2.56 -4.52
N SER A 207 5.57 -1.88 -5.51
CA SER A 207 5.86 -2.09 -6.93
C SER A 207 7.32 -1.77 -7.26
N SER A 208 7.85 -0.67 -6.72
CA SER A 208 9.25 -0.27 -6.94
C SER A 208 10.25 -1.25 -6.28
N LEU A 209 9.95 -1.78 -5.09
CA LEU A 209 10.76 -2.83 -4.45
C LEU A 209 10.73 -4.12 -5.28
N ALA A 210 9.56 -4.57 -5.69
CA ALA A 210 9.39 -5.77 -6.51
C ALA A 210 10.07 -5.65 -7.89
N ALA A 211 10.15 -4.44 -8.45
CA ALA A 211 10.86 -4.14 -9.69
C ALA A 211 12.38 -3.94 -9.51
N ASN A 212 12.90 -3.97 -8.28
CA ASN A 212 14.29 -3.63 -7.94
C ASN A 212 14.68 -2.22 -8.45
N GLU A 213 13.80 -1.24 -8.21
CA GLU A 213 14.01 0.16 -8.60
C GLU A 213 14.42 1.06 -7.43
N VAL A 214 14.48 0.49 -6.22
CA VAL A 214 14.84 1.22 -5.01
C VAL A 214 16.35 1.14 -4.77
N PRO A 215 17.09 2.26 -4.84
CA PRO A 215 18.53 2.27 -4.65
C PRO A 215 18.88 2.06 -3.17
N ALA A 216 19.49 0.92 -2.85
CA ALA A 216 19.86 0.51 -1.49
C ALA A 216 20.74 1.55 -0.78
N GLU A 217 21.72 2.09 -1.49
CA GLU A 217 22.67 3.08 -0.94
C GLU A 217 21.94 4.34 -0.46
N GLN A 218 20.93 4.81 -1.19
CA GLN A 218 20.14 5.97 -0.79
C GLN A 218 19.33 5.69 0.47
N ILE A 219 18.83 4.46 0.61
CA ILE A 219 18.14 4.03 1.84
C ILE A 219 19.13 4.01 3.01
N PHE A 220 20.28 3.39 2.88
CA PHE A 220 21.29 3.32 3.96
C PHE A 220 21.81 4.70 4.36
N GLN A 221 22.09 5.57 3.40
CA GLN A 221 22.54 6.95 3.67
C GLN A 221 21.55 7.78 4.47
N ARG A 222 20.23 7.48 4.36
CA ARG A 222 19.19 8.16 5.16
C ARG A 222 19.33 7.89 6.66
N TYR A 223 19.86 6.72 7.03
CA TYR A 223 20.06 6.32 8.41
C TYR A 223 21.52 6.61 8.80
N LYS A 224 21.71 7.63 9.65
CA LYS A 224 23.04 8.04 10.11
C LYS A 224 23.74 6.90 10.84
N ASN A 225 25.04 6.77 10.61
CA ASN A 225 25.94 5.78 11.25
C ASN A 225 25.59 4.32 10.90
N LEU A 226 25.08 4.03 9.71
CA LEU A 226 25.03 2.67 9.17
C LEU A 226 26.21 2.44 8.26
N ASP A 227 27.01 1.41 8.59
CA ASP A 227 28.01 0.83 7.68
C ASP A 227 27.40 -0.42 7.03
N HIS A 228 26.95 -0.28 5.80
CA HIS A 228 26.25 -1.36 5.09
C HIS A 228 27.16 -2.51 4.62
N HIS A 229 28.48 -2.41 4.82
CA HIS A 229 29.46 -3.46 4.58
C HIS A 229 29.93 -4.14 5.87
N LYS A 230 29.58 -3.60 7.02
CA LYS A 230 29.92 -4.20 8.30
C LYS A 230 29.14 -5.50 8.50
N VAL A 231 29.86 -6.51 9.00
CA VAL A 231 29.31 -7.83 9.32
C VAL A 231 28.40 -7.72 10.54
N PHE A 232 27.30 -8.43 10.51
CA PHE A 232 26.39 -8.55 11.67
C PHE A 232 27.11 -9.19 12.86
N SER A 233 26.62 -8.88 14.07
CA SER A 233 27.13 -9.50 15.29
C SER A 233 26.72 -10.98 15.41
N ASP A 234 27.56 -11.75 16.07
CA ASP A 234 27.26 -13.18 16.35
C ASP A 234 26.01 -13.31 17.23
N GLU A 235 25.80 -12.34 18.13
CA GLU A 235 24.62 -12.28 18.99
C GLU A 235 23.33 -12.11 18.17
N PHE A 236 23.34 -11.27 17.16
CA PHE A 236 22.21 -11.08 16.26
C PHE A 236 21.92 -12.35 15.47
N ILE A 237 22.94 -12.96 14.87
CA ILE A 237 22.80 -14.21 14.11
C ILE A 237 22.24 -15.32 15.00
N ALA A 238 22.79 -15.46 16.22
CA ALA A 238 22.31 -16.44 17.20
C ALA A 238 20.87 -16.16 17.65
N ALA A 239 20.51 -14.89 17.86
CA ALA A 239 19.14 -14.51 18.27
C ALA A 239 18.11 -14.82 17.16
N VAL A 240 18.42 -14.55 15.90
CA VAL A 240 17.54 -14.87 14.76
C VAL A 240 17.37 -16.37 14.58
N SER A 241 18.41 -17.18 14.90
CA SER A 241 18.32 -18.63 14.83
C SER A 241 17.31 -19.25 15.81
N GLN A 242 16.95 -18.53 16.85
CA GLN A 242 15.97 -18.97 17.84
C GLN A 242 14.54 -18.58 17.48
N LEU A 243 14.36 -17.82 16.40
CA LEU A 243 13.04 -17.46 15.88
C LEU A 243 12.48 -18.66 15.10
N ASP A 244 11.68 -19.50 15.77
CA ASP A 244 10.85 -20.46 15.07
C ASP A 244 9.72 -19.69 14.37
N PHE A 245 9.80 -19.56 13.05
CA PHE A 245 8.70 -18.99 12.27
C PHE A 245 7.60 -20.04 12.20
N TYR A 246 6.58 -19.83 13.03
CA TYR A 246 5.41 -20.70 13.13
C TYR A 246 4.53 -20.51 11.89
N PHE A 247 4.41 -21.58 11.10
CA PHE A 247 3.34 -21.69 10.10
C PHE A 247 2.22 -22.52 10.74
N PRO A 248 0.96 -22.01 10.78
CA PRO A 248 -0.15 -22.78 11.34
C PRO A 248 -0.31 -24.14 10.61
N ASP A 249 -0.30 -25.23 11.35
CA ASP A 249 -0.44 -26.61 10.84
C ASP A 249 -1.77 -26.90 10.12
N ASP A 250 -2.73 -25.99 10.18
CA ASP A 250 -4.09 -26.17 9.65
C ASP A 250 -4.20 -26.09 8.11
N LEU A 251 -3.10 -25.82 7.40
CA LEU A 251 -3.09 -25.74 5.93
C LEU A 251 -2.50 -27.00 5.26
N SER A 252 -2.12 -28.02 6.00
CA SER A 252 -1.52 -29.24 5.50
C SER A 252 -2.54 -30.29 4.97
N GLN A 253 -3.79 -29.92 4.71
CA GLN A 253 -4.75 -30.80 4.05
C GLN A 253 -4.78 -30.56 2.52
N GLY A 254 -3.75 -31.02 1.83
CA GLY A 254 -3.81 -31.07 0.36
C GLY A 254 -2.45 -31.18 -0.31
N GLY A 255 -2.00 -32.41 -0.54
CA GLY A 255 -0.92 -32.72 -1.49
C GLY A 255 0.45 -32.94 -0.84
N GLU A 256 1.04 -34.10 -1.16
CA GLU A 256 2.37 -34.58 -0.77
C GLU A 256 3.54 -33.81 -1.43
N ASP A 257 3.38 -32.53 -1.72
CA ASP A 257 4.52 -31.67 -2.04
C ASP A 257 5.05 -31.09 -0.72
N GLU A 258 6.18 -31.63 -0.24
CA GLU A 258 6.96 -31.16 0.88
C GLU A 258 7.13 -29.63 0.78
N ILE A 259 6.27 -28.88 1.47
CA ILE A 259 6.58 -27.49 1.86
C ILE A 259 7.72 -27.64 2.87
N GLN A 260 8.96 -27.56 2.38
CA GLN A 260 10.13 -27.52 3.24
C GLN A 260 10.00 -26.28 4.14
N LEU A 261 9.54 -26.53 5.37
CA LEU A 261 9.67 -25.62 6.49
C LEU A 261 11.15 -25.29 6.61
N THR A 262 11.52 -24.03 6.36
CA THR A 262 12.89 -23.58 6.61
C THR A 262 13.16 -23.76 8.09
N SER A 263 14.00 -24.73 8.42
CA SER A 263 14.41 -25.00 9.80
C SER A 263 15.21 -23.80 10.33
N SER A 264 15.29 -23.65 11.64
CA SER A 264 16.14 -22.62 12.27
C SER A 264 17.60 -22.68 11.79
N GLN A 265 18.08 -23.88 11.40
CA GLN A 265 19.41 -24.06 10.79
C GLN A 265 19.54 -23.41 9.42
N ASP A 266 18.46 -23.39 8.61
CA ASP A 266 18.48 -22.74 7.30
C ASP A 266 18.56 -21.21 7.45
N SER A 267 17.86 -20.63 8.43
CA SER A 267 17.89 -19.19 8.73
C SER A 267 19.28 -18.71 9.13
N VAL A 268 20.03 -19.50 9.93
CA VAL A 268 21.42 -19.20 10.28
C VAL A 268 22.31 -19.23 9.04
N SER A 269 22.21 -20.30 8.25
CA SER A 269 23.02 -20.47 7.03
C SER A 269 22.78 -19.33 6.04
N GLU A 270 21.54 -18.87 5.88
CA GLU A 270 21.18 -17.74 5.04
C GLU A 270 21.75 -16.42 5.56
N LEU A 271 21.64 -16.14 6.87
CA LEU A 271 22.21 -14.92 7.45
C LEU A 271 23.72 -14.91 7.40
N LEU A 272 24.38 -16.06 7.56
CA LEU A 272 25.84 -16.19 7.39
C LEU A 272 26.27 -15.96 5.94
N ALA A 273 25.48 -16.45 4.97
CA ALA A 273 25.71 -16.19 3.55
C ALA A 273 25.47 -14.72 3.16
N HIS A 274 24.59 -14.03 3.89
CA HIS A 274 24.19 -12.64 3.66
C HIS A 274 24.43 -11.77 4.89
N ASN A 275 25.66 -11.83 5.44
CA ASN A 275 26.02 -11.29 6.75
C ASN A 275 26.31 -9.78 6.79
N THR A 276 25.93 -9.02 5.77
CA THR A 276 26.02 -7.56 5.70
C THR A 276 24.71 -6.97 5.20
N LEU A 277 24.43 -5.70 5.50
CA LEU A 277 23.22 -5.02 5.02
C LEU A 277 23.13 -5.02 3.49
N SER A 278 24.24 -4.79 2.78
CA SER A 278 24.25 -4.81 1.31
C SER A 278 23.90 -6.18 0.74
N SER A 279 24.46 -7.26 1.30
CA SER A 279 24.18 -8.61 0.86
C SER A 279 22.76 -9.05 1.20
N LEU A 280 22.30 -8.72 2.42
CA LEU A 280 20.94 -9.06 2.88
C LEU A 280 19.87 -8.29 2.10
N TRP A 281 20.14 -7.03 1.70
CA TRP A 281 19.27 -6.26 0.80
C TRP A 281 19.12 -6.94 -0.55
N GLY A 282 20.23 -7.38 -1.16
CA GLY A 282 20.19 -8.11 -2.42
C GLY A 282 19.36 -9.39 -2.32
N TYR A 283 19.47 -10.10 -1.20
CA TYR A 283 18.67 -11.29 -0.92
C TYR A 283 17.18 -10.95 -0.77
N MET A 284 16.82 -9.89 -0.04
CA MET A 284 15.45 -9.39 0.08
C MET A 284 14.83 -9.06 -1.29
N VAL A 285 15.59 -8.39 -2.17
CA VAL A 285 15.15 -8.07 -3.53
C VAL A 285 14.86 -9.34 -4.35
N ALA A 286 15.73 -10.36 -4.22
CA ALA A 286 15.48 -11.65 -4.87
C ALA A 286 14.21 -12.32 -4.33
N GLU A 287 13.94 -12.23 -3.03
CA GLU A 287 12.69 -12.73 -2.42
C GLU A 287 11.45 -11.96 -2.90
N PHE A 288 11.55 -10.64 -3.10
CA PHE A 288 10.49 -9.86 -3.75
C PHE A 288 10.20 -10.35 -5.17
N ALA A 289 11.24 -10.50 -5.99
CA ALA A 289 11.09 -10.96 -7.38
C ALA A 289 10.44 -12.36 -7.47
N ARG A 290 10.76 -13.24 -6.52
CA ARG A 290 10.20 -14.58 -6.42
C ARG A 290 8.74 -14.58 -5.95
N THR A 291 8.36 -13.65 -5.06
CA THR A 291 7.04 -13.62 -4.41
C THR A 291 6.04 -12.80 -5.20
N ILE A 292 6.42 -11.60 -5.63
CA ILE A 292 5.60 -10.59 -6.30
C ILE A 292 6.24 -10.28 -7.66
N PRO A 293 6.08 -11.14 -8.68
CA PRO A 293 6.64 -10.89 -9.98
C PRO A 293 6.15 -9.56 -10.55
N ASN A 294 7.05 -8.66 -10.85
CA ASN A 294 6.73 -7.38 -11.48
C ASN A 294 7.57 -7.23 -12.76
N PRO A 295 7.10 -7.79 -13.89
CA PRO A 295 7.89 -7.84 -15.12
C PRO A 295 8.14 -6.43 -15.66
N LYS A 296 9.43 -6.15 -15.96
CA LYS A 296 9.83 -4.89 -16.60
C LYS A 296 9.43 -4.84 -18.07
N PRO A 297 9.22 -3.64 -18.66
CA PRO A 297 9.08 -3.51 -20.11
C PRO A 297 10.25 -4.17 -20.88
N PRO A 298 10.04 -4.88 -22.00
CA PRO A 298 8.77 -4.96 -22.77
C PRO A 298 7.77 -6.03 -22.30
N LEU A 299 8.14 -6.94 -21.38
CA LEU A 299 7.27 -8.02 -20.91
C LEU A 299 6.01 -7.47 -20.19
N ALA A 300 6.12 -6.34 -19.50
CA ALA A 300 4.98 -5.69 -18.83
C ALA A 300 3.81 -5.33 -19.77
N LYS A 301 4.05 -5.28 -21.08
CA LYS A 301 2.97 -5.12 -22.08
C LYS A 301 2.19 -6.41 -22.36
N LEU A 302 2.76 -7.55 -21.98
CA LEU A 302 2.19 -8.88 -22.21
C LEU A 302 1.59 -9.50 -20.94
N THR A 303 2.07 -9.05 -19.75
CA THR A 303 1.62 -9.53 -18.44
C THR A 303 1.20 -8.34 -17.60
N SER A 304 0.00 -8.39 -17.01
CA SER A 304 -0.44 -7.39 -16.02
C SER A 304 0.44 -7.45 -14.76
N SER A 305 0.57 -6.30 -14.07
CA SER A 305 1.19 -6.27 -12.74
C SER A 305 0.50 -7.28 -11.83
N SER A 306 1.29 -8.04 -11.06
CA SER A 306 0.75 -8.95 -10.06
C SER A 306 0.10 -8.23 -8.86
N ILE A 307 0.33 -6.92 -8.71
CA ILE A 307 -0.30 -6.10 -7.67
C ILE A 307 -1.57 -5.46 -8.22
N SER A 308 -2.72 -5.80 -7.64
CA SER A 308 -4.03 -5.31 -8.07
C SER A 308 -4.11 -3.78 -8.05
N PRO A 309 -4.82 -3.16 -9.01
CA PRO A 309 -5.21 -1.75 -8.88
C PRO A 309 -6.33 -1.54 -7.85
N LEU A 310 -7.00 -2.59 -7.39
CA LEU A 310 -8.00 -2.52 -6.32
C LEU A 310 -7.31 -2.35 -4.97
N LEU A 311 -7.58 -1.23 -4.31
CA LEU A 311 -7.09 -0.89 -2.97
C LEU A 311 -8.27 -0.87 -2.01
N VAL A 312 -8.10 -1.39 -0.79
CA VAL A 312 -9.21 -1.49 0.16
C VAL A 312 -8.82 -0.92 1.53
N ALA A 313 -9.64 0.00 2.02
CA ALA A 313 -9.61 0.41 3.41
C ALA A 313 -10.63 -0.40 4.21
N GLU A 314 -10.15 -1.14 5.21
CA GLU A 314 -10.99 -1.92 6.12
C GLU A 314 -11.15 -1.16 7.44
N TYR A 315 -12.40 -0.92 7.83
CA TYR A 315 -12.73 -0.19 9.05
C TYR A 315 -13.18 -1.14 10.14
N ARG A 316 -12.49 -1.09 11.29
CA ARG A 316 -12.77 -1.91 12.47
C ARG A 316 -13.11 -1.07 13.69
N SER A 317 -13.93 -1.63 14.57
CA SER A 317 -14.28 -1.01 15.83
C SER A 317 -13.07 -0.93 16.76
N ALA A 318 -12.76 0.26 17.27
CA ALA A 318 -11.71 0.45 18.25
C ALA A 318 -12.03 -0.19 19.61
N ARG A 319 -13.28 -0.63 19.84
CA ARG A 319 -13.71 -1.22 21.12
C ARG A 319 -13.45 -2.73 21.19
N ASN A 320 -13.66 -3.42 20.08
CA ASN A 320 -13.67 -4.89 20.05
C ASN A 320 -13.03 -5.50 18.79
N GLY A 321 -12.44 -4.67 17.90
CA GLY A 321 -11.78 -5.13 16.68
C GLY A 321 -12.72 -5.66 15.58
N THR A 322 -14.06 -5.67 15.79
CA THR A 322 -15.00 -6.21 14.81
C THR A 322 -15.01 -5.37 13.54
N LEU A 323 -15.24 -6.03 12.40
CA LEU A 323 -15.37 -5.36 11.10
C LEU A 323 -16.64 -4.49 11.07
N ILE A 324 -16.47 -3.20 10.75
CA ILE A 324 -17.56 -2.25 10.51
C ILE A 324 -17.93 -2.25 9.03
N GLY A 325 -16.93 -2.26 8.15
CA GLY A 325 -17.13 -2.30 6.71
C GLY A 325 -15.85 -2.05 5.94
N LYS A 326 -15.91 -2.23 4.62
CA LYS A 326 -14.80 -2.04 3.68
C LYS A 326 -15.10 -0.89 2.75
N LYS A 327 -14.05 -0.25 2.25
CA LYS A 327 -14.13 0.82 1.27
C LYS A 327 -13.10 0.57 0.17
N PRO A 328 -13.53 -0.06 -0.94
CA PRO A 328 -12.69 -0.29 -2.10
C PRO A 328 -12.56 1.00 -2.93
N PHE A 329 -11.43 1.16 -3.62
CA PHE A 329 -11.21 2.19 -4.63
C PHE A 329 -10.08 1.80 -5.59
N ALA A 330 -10.05 2.46 -6.75
CA ALA A 330 -9.04 2.20 -7.76
C ALA A 330 -7.74 2.97 -7.49
N TYR A 331 -6.61 2.33 -7.72
CA TYR A 331 -5.33 3.01 -7.85
C TYR A 331 -5.31 3.88 -9.11
N THR A 332 -4.92 5.13 -8.97
CA THR A 332 -4.78 6.07 -10.06
C THR A 332 -3.40 6.73 -9.98
N GLU A 333 -2.49 6.36 -10.90
CA GLU A 333 -1.12 6.88 -10.94
C GLU A 333 -1.10 8.41 -11.08
N ASP A 334 -1.87 8.95 -12.03
CA ASP A 334 -1.92 10.39 -12.29
C ASP A 334 -2.41 11.20 -11.08
N ALA A 335 -3.36 10.67 -10.32
CA ALA A 335 -3.85 11.31 -9.11
C ALA A 335 -2.78 11.34 -8.02
N LEU A 336 -2.06 10.23 -7.84
CA LEU A 336 -0.96 10.14 -6.89
C LEU A 336 0.18 11.07 -7.27
N GLU A 337 0.61 11.06 -8.54
CA GLU A 337 1.69 11.93 -9.04
C GLU A 337 1.34 13.42 -8.88
N THR A 338 0.11 13.81 -9.22
CA THR A 338 -0.37 15.17 -9.05
C THR A 338 -0.33 15.58 -7.58
N TYR A 339 -0.79 14.71 -6.68
CA TYR A 339 -0.77 14.94 -5.24
C TYR A 339 0.68 15.08 -4.73
N LEU A 340 1.57 14.15 -5.05
CA LEU A 340 2.94 14.16 -4.58
C LEU A 340 3.72 15.37 -5.08
N LYS A 341 3.54 15.75 -6.35
CA LYS A 341 4.16 16.94 -6.92
C LYS A 341 3.71 18.22 -6.20
N ASP A 342 2.43 18.34 -5.90
CA ASP A 342 1.89 19.48 -5.17
C ASP A 342 2.41 19.52 -3.72
N GLU A 343 2.44 18.39 -3.02
CA GLU A 343 3.00 18.27 -1.67
C GLU A 343 4.50 18.62 -1.64
N MET A 344 5.28 18.15 -2.60
CA MET A 344 6.70 18.46 -2.67
C MET A 344 6.99 19.94 -2.93
N GLN A 345 6.14 20.64 -3.71
CA GLN A 345 6.23 22.11 -3.84
C GLN A 345 6.04 22.81 -2.51
N TRP A 346 5.09 22.34 -1.69
CA TRP A 346 4.91 22.88 -0.35
C TRP A 346 6.10 22.59 0.55
N TRP A 347 6.59 21.37 0.59
CA TRP A 347 7.76 20.98 1.40
C TRP A 347 9.04 21.76 1.04
N ARG A 348 9.19 22.16 -0.23
CA ARG A 348 10.29 23.02 -0.71
C ARG A 348 10.06 24.51 -0.46
N GLY A 349 8.89 24.90 0.03
CA GLY A 349 8.52 26.30 0.20
C GLY A 349 8.21 27.04 -1.11
N GLU A 350 7.96 26.32 -2.19
CA GLU A 350 7.65 26.86 -3.53
C GLU A 350 6.20 27.35 -3.62
N ARG A 351 5.35 26.94 -2.70
CA ARG A 351 3.97 27.41 -2.54
C ARG A 351 3.56 27.58 -1.07
N PRO A 352 2.56 28.45 -0.79
CA PRO A 352 2.03 28.57 0.56
C PRO A 352 1.26 27.32 1.01
N THR A 353 1.14 27.18 2.33
CA THR A 353 0.36 26.14 2.99
C THR A 353 -1.13 26.25 2.66
N LYS A 354 -1.77 25.16 2.34
CA LYS A 354 -3.22 25.07 2.09
C LYS A 354 -3.98 24.71 3.35
N GLY A 355 -5.18 25.27 3.53
CA GLY A 355 -6.15 24.80 4.51
C GLY A 355 -7.03 23.70 3.96
N VAL A 356 -8.08 23.35 4.71
CA VAL A 356 -9.10 22.40 4.24
C VAL A 356 -9.93 22.99 3.09
N ASP A 357 -10.54 22.12 2.30
CA ASP A 357 -11.57 22.55 1.35
C ASP A 357 -12.79 23.15 2.11
N ILE A 358 -13.51 24.05 1.46
CA ILE A 358 -14.62 24.78 2.12
C ILE A 358 -15.69 23.83 2.65
N GLU A 359 -15.97 22.77 1.92
CA GLU A 359 -16.92 21.70 2.28
C GLU A 359 -16.55 21.02 3.59
N ASP A 360 -15.26 20.99 3.91
CA ASP A 360 -14.70 20.38 5.12
C ASP A 360 -14.43 21.35 6.26
N ALA A 361 -14.74 22.63 6.07
CA ALA A 361 -14.49 23.68 7.08
C ALA A 361 -15.21 23.43 8.40
N PHE A 362 -16.26 22.57 8.45
CA PHE A 362 -16.91 22.15 9.67
C PHE A 362 -15.95 21.46 10.66
N LYS A 363 -14.92 20.76 10.17
CA LYS A 363 -13.89 20.11 10.99
C LYS A 363 -13.00 21.11 11.73
N CYS A 364 -12.91 22.35 11.25
CA CYS A 364 -12.19 23.39 11.95
C CYS A 364 -12.76 23.70 13.35
N ARG A 365 -14.01 23.30 13.62
CA ARG A 365 -14.65 23.48 14.95
C ARG A 365 -13.98 22.66 16.05
N ILE A 366 -13.40 21.52 15.67
CA ILE A 366 -12.72 20.59 16.59
C ILE A 366 -11.19 20.64 16.47
N CYS A 367 -10.67 21.52 15.61
CA CYS A 367 -9.22 21.69 15.43
C CYS A 367 -8.63 22.48 16.60
N GLU A 368 -7.57 21.97 17.23
CA GLU A 368 -6.87 22.64 18.34
C GLU A 368 -6.26 23.98 17.95
N PHE A 369 -6.02 24.22 16.64
CA PHE A 369 -5.46 25.46 16.11
C PHE A 369 -6.52 26.43 15.56
N ALA A 370 -7.81 26.14 15.76
CA ALA A 370 -8.90 26.89 15.13
C ALA A 370 -8.87 28.40 15.39
N GLU A 371 -8.51 28.81 16.61
CA GLU A 371 -8.51 30.24 17.01
C GLU A 371 -7.38 31.03 16.34
N GLY A 372 -6.19 30.43 16.24
CA GLY A 372 -5.01 31.06 15.64
C GLY A 372 -4.79 30.74 14.15
N CYS A 373 -5.71 30.03 13.50
CA CYS A 373 -5.53 29.57 12.14
C CYS A 373 -5.69 30.70 11.11
N SER A 374 -4.59 31.07 10.43
CA SER A 374 -4.57 32.13 9.42
C SER A 374 -5.49 31.86 8.24
N TRP A 375 -5.59 30.60 7.77
CA TRP A 375 -6.51 30.20 6.71
C TRP A 375 -7.97 30.46 7.11
N ARG A 376 -8.35 30.04 8.32
CA ARG A 376 -9.72 30.24 8.83
C ARG A 376 -10.06 31.72 8.98
N GLN A 377 -9.15 32.53 9.50
CA GLN A 377 -9.31 33.97 9.63
C GLN A 377 -9.50 34.63 8.25
N GLY A 378 -8.63 34.32 7.29
CA GLY A 378 -8.75 34.84 5.92
C GLY A 378 -10.08 34.45 5.25
N LYS A 379 -10.57 33.21 5.48
CA LYS A 379 -11.89 32.78 4.95
C LYS A 379 -13.07 33.52 5.60
N LEU A 380 -13.00 33.83 6.89
CA LEU A 380 -14.01 34.64 7.57
C LEU A 380 -14.03 36.08 7.07
N GLU A 381 -12.86 36.70 6.86
CA GLU A 381 -12.73 38.03 6.28
C GLU A 381 -13.29 38.10 4.86
N GLU A 382 -12.95 37.10 4.02
CA GLU A 382 -13.46 36.96 2.65
C GLU A 382 -15.00 36.85 2.64
N ALA A 383 -15.56 35.99 3.50
CA ALA A 383 -17.01 35.81 3.61
C ALA A 383 -17.72 37.10 4.09
N THR A 384 -17.12 37.80 5.04
CA THR A 384 -17.62 39.08 5.53
C THR A 384 -17.62 40.14 4.45
N ARG A 385 -16.53 40.24 3.69
CA ARG A 385 -16.41 41.17 2.55
C ARG A 385 -17.46 40.87 1.47
N LYS A 386 -17.61 39.60 1.09
CA LYS A 386 -18.64 39.17 0.13
C LYS A 386 -20.05 39.51 0.59
N SER A 387 -20.35 39.32 1.88
CA SER A 387 -21.65 39.65 2.47
C SER A 387 -21.94 41.16 2.42
N ARG A 388 -20.95 42.01 2.71
CA ARG A 388 -21.07 43.47 2.60
C ARG A 388 -21.37 43.92 1.17
N LEU A 389 -20.62 43.43 0.19
CA LEU A 389 -20.82 43.73 -1.22
C LEU A 389 -22.20 43.32 -1.72
N ARG A 390 -22.72 42.15 -1.30
CA ARG A 390 -24.07 41.68 -1.63
C ARG A 390 -25.16 42.61 -1.05
N LYS A 391 -24.98 43.08 0.20
CA LYS A 391 -25.93 44.04 0.82
C LYS A 391 -25.89 45.39 0.13
N GLU A 392 -24.75 45.90 -0.28
CA GLU A 392 -24.60 47.15 -1.04
C GLU A 392 -25.22 47.04 -2.43
N GLY A 393 -25.01 45.90 -3.12
CA GLY A 393 -25.62 45.64 -4.43
C GLY A 393 -27.14 45.61 -4.35
N ARG A 394 -27.73 44.97 -3.32
CA ARG A 394 -29.19 44.98 -3.11
C ARG A 394 -29.73 46.38 -2.88
N ARG A 395 -29.07 47.18 -2.04
CA ARG A 395 -29.50 48.60 -1.80
C ARG A 395 -29.48 49.46 -3.05
N LYS A 396 -28.53 49.20 -4.00
CA LYS A 396 -28.48 49.94 -5.27
C LYS A 396 -29.51 49.50 -6.30
N SER A 397 -30.10 48.30 -6.16
CA SER A 397 -31.12 47.81 -7.06
C SER A 397 -32.56 48.08 -6.54
N GLU A 398 -32.70 48.62 -5.34
CA GLU A 398 -33.98 49.04 -4.75
C GLU A 398 -34.23 50.55 -4.80
N VAL A 399 -33.29 51.31 -5.39
CA VAL A 399 -33.40 52.76 -5.73
C VAL A 399 -33.46 52.91 -7.24
#